data_cd31aa4f238268d75fb513337ae3ffbb
#
_entry.id   cd31aa4f238268d75fb513337ae3ffbb
#
_cell.length_a   1.000
_cell.length_b   1.000
_cell.length_c   1.000
_cell.angle_alpha   90.00
_cell.angle_beta   90.00
_cell.angle_gamma   90.00
#
_symmetry.space_group_name_H-M   'P 1'
#
loop_
_entity.id
_entity.type
_entity.pdbx_description
1 polymer ?
#
loop_
_entity_poly.entity_id
_entity_poly.type
_entity_poly.pdbx_seq_one_letter_code
_entity_poly.pdbx_strand_id
1 'polypeptide(L)'
;GYQHFFGPMAGGVDYFSHCNASGQHDLWLGEQQHRESGYLTDLISRKAIDFVKASLAANQPFFLSLHYTAPHWPWEAREDAALSDSVKDNLFHLDGGSIETYRRMIHHMDEGIGALVDCIDRLGAAQDTLIVFSSDNGGERYSDNWPHVGGKMDLSEGGIRVPWIVRWTGQVPAASLSAQTCITMDFSASFLDAAGVKAHPDFPLDGQSLLEVFRHPAHQFERPLFWRMKHRNQAAHRKGTWKYLKIDHHEYLFDLEHDPRERANLRDRHPDQFQSMKAAWQAWDATMPEIPDGASVSLGYGLESMPAR
;
A
#
# COMPACT_ATOMS: atom_id res chain seq x y z
N GLY A 1 -15.77 13.39 2.17
CA GLY A 1 -14.83 13.93 1.55
C GLY A 1 -14.66 13.82 0.04
N TYR A 2 -14.72 12.63 -0.57
CA TYR A 2 -14.59 12.49 -2.02
C TYR A 2 -15.89 12.85 -2.74
N GLN A 3 -15.81 13.57 -3.86
CA GLN A 3 -16.94 13.90 -4.71
C GLN A 3 -17.26 12.81 -5.73
N HIS A 4 -16.27 12.02 -6.10
CA HIS A 4 -16.39 10.94 -7.08
C HIS A 4 -15.86 9.64 -6.49
N PHE A 5 -16.52 8.55 -6.79
CA PHE A 5 -16.08 7.21 -6.43
C PHE A 5 -16.40 6.24 -7.57
N PHE A 6 -15.46 5.38 -7.91
CA PHE A 6 -15.66 4.22 -8.79
C PHE A 6 -14.77 3.09 -8.29
N GLY A 7 -15.33 1.93 -8.02
CA GLY A 7 -14.58 0.75 -7.60
C GLY A 7 -15.35 -0.16 -6.65
N PRO A 8 -14.73 -1.23 -6.17
CA PRO A 8 -15.28 -2.10 -5.14
C PRO A 8 -15.16 -1.47 -3.74
N MET A 9 -16.02 -1.92 -2.83
CA MET A 9 -15.98 -1.57 -1.41
C MET A 9 -15.29 -2.64 -0.56
N ALA A 10 -15.32 -3.90 -1.01
CA ALA A 10 -14.67 -5.02 -0.31
C ALA A 10 -13.17 -5.09 -0.63
N GLY A 11 -12.40 -5.70 0.26
CA GLY A 11 -10.96 -5.87 0.11
C GLY A 11 -10.53 -6.91 -0.91
N GLY A 12 -11.42 -7.76 -1.38
CA GLY A 12 -11.17 -8.74 -2.45
C GLY A 12 -12.39 -8.87 -3.34
N VAL A 13 -12.19 -8.79 -4.64
CA VAL A 13 -13.26 -8.84 -5.64
C VAL A 13 -12.73 -9.53 -6.89
N ASP A 14 -13.58 -10.33 -7.53
CA ASP A 14 -13.29 -10.93 -8.83
C ASP A 14 -13.17 -9.87 -9.92
N TYR A 15 -12.15 -10.00 -10.78
CA TYR A 15 -11.79 -8.96 -11.76
C TYR A 15 -12.74 -8.83 -12.93
N PHE A 16 -13.65 -9.77 -13.15
CA PHE A 16 -14.60 -9.77 -14.27
C PHE A 16 -16.07 -9.74 -13.82
N SER A 17 -16.45 -10.57 -12.86
CA SER A 17 -17.81 -10.56 -12.30
C SER A 17 -18.05 -9.38 -11.37
N HIS A 18 -16.96 -8.81 -10.83
CA HIS A 18 -16.96 -7.77 -9.81
C HIS A 18 -17.76 -8.18 -8.57
N CYS A 19 -17.75 -9.47 -8.25
CA CYS A 19 -18.37 -10.00 -7.04
C CYS A 19 -17.33 -10.13 -5.92
N ASN A 20 -17.74 -9.79 -4.70
CA ASN A 20 -16.92 -9.97 -3.50
C ASN A 20 -16.90 -11.44 -3.03
N ALA A 21 -16.18 -11.73 -1.96
CA ALA A 21 -16.04 -13.06 -1.40
C ALA A 21 -17.37 -13.72 -0.95
N SER A 22 -18.43 -12.95 -0.79
CA SER A 22 -19.78 -13.44 -0.48
C SER A 22 -20.64 -13.67 -1.73
N GLY A 23 -20.06 -13.55 -2.94
CA GLY A 23 -20.77 -13.68 -4.21
C GLY A 23 -21.67 -12.49 -4.56
N GLN A 24 -21.59 -11.41 -3.78
CA GLN A 24 -22.38 -10.20 -4.02
C GLN A 24 -21.63 -9.28 -4.97
N HIS A 25 -22.38 -8.74 -5.93
CA HIS A 25 -21.82 -7.73 -6.85
C HIS A 25 -21.38 -6.49 -6.08
N ASP A 26 -20.14 -6.05 -6.28
CA ASP A 26 -19.47 -5.03 -5.49
C ASP A 26 -18.70 -4.01 -6.37
N LEU A 27 -19.30 -3.59 -7.46
CA LEU A 27 -18.80 -2.45 -8.23
C LEU A 27 -19.76 -1.26 -8.03
N TRP A 28 -19.21 -0.11 -7.74
CA TRP A 28 -19.97 1.09 -7.39
C TRP A 28 -19.55 2.31 -8.21
N LEU A 29 -20.50 3.18 -8.50
CA LEU A 29 -20.28 4.51 -9.06
C LEU A 29 -21.00 5.52 -8.13
N GLY A 30 -20.22 6.30 -7.40
CA GLY A 30 -20.76 7.10 -6.30
C GLY A 30 -21.38 6.17 -5.23
N GLU A 31 -22.63 6.41 -4.88
CA GLU A 31 -23.37 5.64 -3.86
C GLU A 31 -24.26 4.55 -4.47
N GLN A 32 -24.18 4.30 -5.77
CA GLN A 32 -25.03 3.33 -6.46
C GLN A 32 -24.22 2.16 -6.97
N GLN A 33 -24.79 0.95 -6.85
CA GLN A 33 -24.24 -0.22 -7.53
C GLN A 33 -24.20 0.03 -9.04
N HIS A 34 -23.05 -0.28 -9.61
CA HIS A 34 -22.80 -0.07 -11.04
C HIS A 34 -22.47 -1.40 -11.72
N ARG A 35 -23.04 -1.63 -12.89
CA ARG A 35 -22.76 -2.83 -13.70
C ARG A 35 -22.09 -2.41 -14.99
N GLU A 36 -20.87 -2.84 -15.14
CA GLU A 36 -20.05 -2.59 -16.33
C GLU A 36 -19.20 -3.83 -16.58
N SER A 37 -19.15 -4.32 -17.82
CA SER A 37 -18.35 -5.48 -18.17
C SER A 37 -16.93 -5.07 -18.48
N GLY A 38 -15.96 -5.91 -18.12
CA GLY A 38 -14.54 -5.69 -18.42
C GLY A 38 -13.64 -6.09 -17.29
N TYR A 39 -12.35 -6.11 -17.56
CA TYR A 39 -11.31 -6.37 -16.57
C TYR A 39 -11.18 -5.17 -15.62
N LEU A 40 -11.32 -5.40 -14.31
CA LEU A 40 -11.41 -4.33 -13.31
C LEU A 40 -10.24 -3.34 -13.35
N THR A 41 -9.02 -3.84 -13.53
CA THR A 41 -7.81 -3.00 -13.65
C THR A 41 -7.93 -2.00 -14.81
N ASP A 42 -8.47 -2.42 -15.97
CA ASP A 42 -8.67 -1.56 -17.14
C ASP A 42 -9.79 -0.55 -16.89
N LEU A 43 -10.88 -0.99 -16.23
CA LEU A 43 -11.99 -0.11 -15.88
C LEU A 43 -11.53 1.02 -14.95
N ILE A 44 -10.77 0.69 -13.91
CA ILE A 44 -10.20 1.65 -12.96
C ILE A 44 -9.27 2.63 -13.69
N SER A 45 -8.36 2.13 -14.52
CA SER A 45 -7.44 2.97 -15.30
C SER A 45 -8.16 3.96 -16.21
N ARG A 46 -9.18 3.49 -16.94
CA ARG A 46 -9.98 4.32 -17.82
C ARG A 46 -10.74 5.40 -17.06
N LYS A 47 -11.41 5.04 -15.95
CA LYS A 47 -12.14 6.01 -15.11
C LYS A 47 -11.22 7.08 -14.52
N ALA A 48 -10.01 6.69 -14.09
CA ALA A 48 -8.99 7.64 -13.62
C ALA A 48 -8.59 8.63 -14.73
N ILE A 49 -8.33 8.13 -15.95
CA ILE A 49 -7.97 8.96 -17.10
C ILE A 49 -9.12 9.90 -17.48
N ASP A 50 -10.35 9.40 -17.50
CA ASP A 50 -11.53 10.22 -17.83
C ASP A 50 -11.75 11.33 -16.79
N PHE A 51 -11.58 11.02 -15.51
CA PHE A 51 -11.64 11.99 -14.41
C PHE A 51 -10.58 13.10 -14.56
N VAL A 52 -9.33 12.74 -14.83
CA VAL A 52 -8.23 13.70 -15.03
C VAL A 52 -8.51 14.60 -16.23
N LYS A 53 -8.94 14.03 -17.36
CA LYS A 53 -9.32 14.80 -18.56
C LYS A 53 -10.43 15.80 -18.26
N ALA A 54 -11.48 15.37 -17.57
CA ALA A 54 -12.61 16.23 -17.23
C ALA A 54 -12.20 17.37 -16.30
N SER A 55 -11.39 17.07 -15.26
CA SER A 55 -10.91 18.06 -14.31
C SER A 55 -10.03 19.13 -14.98
N LEU A 56 -9.08 18.71 -15.83
CA LEU A 56 -8.21 19.62 -16.57
C LEU A 56 -8.99 20.45 -17.59
N ALA A 57 -9.94 19.85 -18.30
CA ALA A 57 -10.80 20.59 -19.24
C ALA A 57 -11.67 21.65 -18.54
N ALA A 58 -12.07 21.38 -17.30
CA ALA A 58 -12.81 22.32 -16.46
C ALA A 58 -11.90 23.33 -15.74
N ASN A 59 -10.58 23.25 -15.89
CA ASN A 59 -9.58 24.03 -15.15
C ASN A 59 -9.78 23.93 -13.63
N GLN A 60 -10.10 22.72 -13.13
CA GLN A 60 -10.33 22.45 -11.73
C GLN A 60 -9.14 21.68 -11.15
N PRO A 61 -8.57 22.12 -10.01
CA PRO A 61 -7.63 21.30 -9.26
C PRO A 61 -8.31 20.00 -8.82
N PHE A 62 -7.54 18.90 -8.76
CA PHE A 62 -8.06 17.61 -8.34
C PHE A 62 -7.12 16.90 -7.37
N PHE A 63 -7.71 16.03 -6.57
CA PHE A 63 -7.02 14.99 -5.82
C PHE A 63 -7.58 13.65 -6.27
N LEU A 64 -6.74 12.82 -6.87
CA LEU A 64 -7.07 11.47 -7.32
C LEU A 64 -6.39 10.45 -6.41
N SER A 65 -7.18 9.67 -5.68
CA SER A 65 -6.74 8.51 -4.93
C SER A 65 -7.05 7.27 -5.76
N LEU A 66 -6.04 6.74 -6.45
CA LEU A 66 -6.17 5.63 -7.39
C LEU A 66 -5.69 4.35 -6.73
N HIS A 67 -6.64 3.45 -6.40
CA HIS A 67 -6.37 2.19 -5.75
C HIS A 67 -6.67 1.02 -6.69
N TYR A 68 -5.62 0.40 -7.21
CA TYR A 68 -5.77 -0.85 -7.93
C TYR A 68 -5.95 -2.00 -6.96
N THR A 69 -6.85 -2.93 -7.29
CA THR A 69 -6.93 -4.23 -6.60
C THR A 69 -5.79 -5.16 -7.03
N ALA A 70 -5.30 -5.02 -8.25
CA ALA A 70 -4.15 -5.77 -8.75
C ALA A 70 -2.87 -5.45 -7.96
N PRO A 71 -2.02 -6.44 -7.65
CA PRO A 71 -2.12 -7.86 -8.02
C PRO A 71 -2.71 -8.77 -6.91
N HIS A 72 -3.67 -8.28 -6.10
CA HIS A 72 -4.36 -9.08 -5.08
C HIS A 72 -5.12 -10.25 -5.72
N TRP A 73 -5.28 -11.36 -5.00
CA TRP A 73 -6.15 -12.45 -5.44
C TRP A 73 -7.64 -12.00 -5.56
N PRO A 74 -8.43 -12.71 -6.41
CA PRO A 74 -8.09 -13.85 -7.26
C PRO A 74 -7.08 -13.48 -8.34
N TRP A 75 -6.14 -14.40 -8.64
CA TRP A 75 -5.10 -14.12 -9.62
C TRP A 75 -5.63 -14.36 -11.03
N GLU A 76 -6.09 -13.30 -11.63
CA GLU A 76 -6.71 -13.27 -12.95
C GLU A 76 -6.10 -12.13 -13.77
N ALA A 77 -5.52 -12.45 -14.89
CA ALA A 77 -5.04 -11.48 -15.85
C ALA A 77 -6.16 -11.13 -16.86
N ARG A 78 -5.97 -10.11 -17.66
CA ARG A 78 -6.95 -9.61 -18.65
C ARG A 78 -7.48 -10.69 -19.60
N GLU A 79 -6.64 -11.69 -19.91
CA GLU A 79 -6.97 -12.77 -20.85
C GLU A 79 -7.73 -13.93 -20.16
N ASP A 80 -7.87 -13.92 -18.86
CA ASP A 80 -8.35 -15.05 -18.07
C ASP A 80 -9.89 -15.00 -17.83
N ALA A 81 -10.66 -14.24 -18.64
CA ALA A 81 -12.10 -14.08 -18.49
C ALA A 81 -12.87 -15.43 -18.49
N ALA A 82 -12.47 -16.38 -19.34
CA ALA A 82 -13.09 -17.70 -19.41
C ALA A 82 -12.76 -18.55 -18.16
N LEU A 83 -11.57 -18.42 -17.60
CA LEU A 83 -11.18 -19.05 -16.32
C LEU A 83 -11.99 -18.47 -15.18
N SER A 84 -12.09 -17.14 -15.10
CA SER A 84 -12.88 -16.43 -14.09
C SER A 84 -14.33 -16.91 -14.10
N ASP A 85 -14.97 -17.00 -15.27
CA ASP A 85 -16.35 -17.49 -15.39
C ASP A 85 -16.52 -18.92 -14.87
N SER A 86 -15.50 -19.76 -15.00
CA SER A 86 -15.51 -21.16 -14.51
C SER A 86 -15.33 -21.29 -12.99
N VAL A 87 -14.74 -20.28 -12.32
CA VAL A 87 -14.41 -20.29 -10.89
C VAL A 87 -15.12 -19.20 -10.08
N LYS A 88 -16.01 -18.46 -10.69
CA LYS A 88 -16.70 -17.29 -10.12
C LYS A 88 -17.44 -17.54 -8.80
N ASP A 89 -17.83 -18.80 -8.56
CA ASP A 89 -18.50 -19.20 -7.31
C ASP A 89 -17.53 -19.51 -6.18
N ASN A 90 -16.21 -19.46 -6.45
CA ASN A 90 -15.15 -19.69 -5.49
C ASN A 90 -14.05 -18.63 -5.61
N LEU A 91 -14.28 -17.46 -5.06
CA LEU A 91 -13.34 -16.34 -5.10
C LEU A 91 -11.98 -16.69 -4.46
N PHE A 92 -11.98 -17.63 -3.52
CA PHE A 92 -10.77 -18.14 -2.86
C PHE A 92 -10.18 -19.36 -3.58
N HIS A 93 -10.35 -19.50 -4.90
CA HIS A 93 -9.75 -20.58 -5.66
C HIS A 93 -8.20 -20.51 -5.59
N LEU A 94 -7.68 -21.04 -4.49
CA LEU A 94 -6.26 -20.99 -4.19
C LEU A 94 -5.41 -21.83 -5.16
N ASP A 95 -6.04 -22.70 -5.90
CA ASP A 95 -5.44 -23.46 -7.01
C ASP A 95 -5.33 -22.60 -8.28
N GLY A 96 -5.99 -21.44 -8.31
CA GLY A 96 -5.90 -20.48 -9.40
C GLY A 96 -4.60 -19.68 -9.35
N GLY A 97 -4.24 -19.15 -10.49
CA GLY A 97 -3.08 -18.31 -10.62
C GLY A 97 -1.73 -19.06 -10.68
N SER A 98 -0.75 -18.29 -11.04
CA SER A 98 0.65 -18.70 -11.16
C SER A 98 1.52 -17.46 -11.03
N ILE A 99 2.83 -17.65 -10.91
CA ILE A 99 3.78 -16.53 -11.00
C ILE A 99 3.65 -15.78 -12.34
N GLU A 100 3.30 -16.47 -13.41
CA GLU A 100 3.10 -15.87 -14.73
C GLU A 100 1.81 -15.03 -14.75
N THR A 101 0.71 -15.53 -14.19
CA THR A 101 -0.53 -14.76 -14.05
C THR A 101 -0.30 -13.50 -13.21
N TYR A 102 0.40 -13.65 -12.08
CA TYR A 102 0.77 -12.54 -11.19
C TYR A 102 1.57 -11.45 -11.93
N ARG A 103 2.57 -11.86 -12.73
CA ARG A 103 3.37 -10.94 -13.56
C ARG A 103 2.51 -10.20 -14.61
N ARG A 104 1.56 -10.91 -15.26
CA ARG A 104 0.65 -10.30 -16.22
C ARG A 104 -0.28 -9.28 -15.54
N MET A 105 -0.79 -9.58 -14.35
CA MET A 105 -1.60 -8.62 -13.57
C MET A 105 -0.83 -7.33 -13.28
N ILE A 106 0.44 -7.46 -12.83
CA ILE A 106 1.31 -6.29 -12.60
C ILE A 106 1.55 -5.53 -13.92
N HIS A 107 1.81 -6.24 -15.02
CA HIS A 107 2.02 -5.63 -16.32
C HIS A 107 0.79 -4.82 -16.79
N HIS A 108 -0.42 -5.37 -16.65
CA HIS A 108 -1.65 -4.66 -17.00
C HIS A 108 -1.91 -3.43 -16.11
N MET A 109 -1.57 -3.51 -14.83
CA MET A 109 -1.62 -2.35 -13.93
C MET A 109 -0.60 -1.28 -14.36
N ASP A 110 0.63 -1.67 -14.68
CA ASP A 110 1.69 -0.76 -15.15
C ASP A 110 1.31 -0.08 -16.47
N GLU A 111 0.71 -0.80 -17.42
CA GLU A 111 0.14 -0.23 -18.65
C GLU A 111 -0.91 0.86 -18.32
N GLY A 112 -1.80 0.58 -17.37
CA GLY A 112 -2.81 1.54 -16.92
C GLY A 112 -2.21 2.80 -16.28
N ILE A 113 -1.21 2.62 -15.44
CA ILE A 113 -0.44 3.73 -14.83
C ILE A 113 0.29 4.52 -15.92
N GLY A 114 0.96 3.85 -16.84
CA GLY A 114 1.65 4.48 -17.97
C GLY A 114 0.70 5.33 -18.81
N ALA A 115 -0.48 4.81 -19.15
CA ALA A 115 -1.49 5.53 -19.91
C ALA A 115 -2.01 6.79 -19.18
N LEU A 116 -2.16 6.72 -17.84
CA LEU A 116 -2.54 7.87 -17.01
C LEU A 116 -1.44 8.94 -17.01
N VAL A 117 -0.19 8.54 -16.80
CA VAL A 117 0.98 9.44 -16.80
C VAL A 117 1.12 10.10 -18.16
N ASP A 118 1.04 9.36 -19.26
CA ASP A 118 1.05 9.88 -20.62
C ASP A 118 -0.11 10.86 -20.91
N CYS A 119 -1.27 10.60 -20.32
CA CYS A 119 -2.41 11.51 -20.44
C CYS A 119 -2.12 12.86 -19.78
N ILE A 120 -1.57 12.86 -18.56
CA ILE A 120 -1.17 14.07 -17.83
C ILE A 120 -0.11 14.86 -18.62
N ASP A 121 0.89 14.17 -19.18
CA ASP A 121 1.93 14.79 -19.99
C ASP A 121 1.40 15.42 -21.26
N ARG A 122 0.59 14.70 -22.03
CA ARG A 122 -0.02 15.20 -23.28
C ARG A 122 -0.97 16.38 -23.07
N LEU A 123 -1.60 16.46 -21.90
CA LEU A 123 -2.46 17.58 -21.53
C LEU A 123 -1.68 18.77 -20.94
N GLY A 124 -0.35 18.69 -20.86
CA GLY A 124 0.52 19.77 -20.39
C GLY A 124 0.49 20.00 -18.88
N ALA A 125 -0.07 19.05 -18.11
CA ALA A 125 -0.26 19.19 -16.65
C ALA A 125 0.90 18.63 -15.79
N ALA A 126 1.97 18.13 -16.41
CA ALA A 126 3.07 17.46 -15.71
C ALA A 126 3.77 18.31 -14.63
N GLN A 127 3.88 19.62 -14.85
CA GLN A 127 4.55 20.52 -13.89
C GLN A 127 3.66 20.83 -12.67
N ASP A 128 2.34 20.74 -12.86
CA ASP A 128 1.34 21.07 -11.84
C ASP A 128 0.74 19.81 -11.19
N THR A 129 1.30 18.63 -11.48
CA THR A 129 0.80 17.35 -10.93
C THR A 129 1.90 16.61 -10.16
N LEU A 130 1.68 16.45 -8.86
CA LEU A 130 2.44 15.53 -8.01
C LEU A 130 1.84 14.13 -8.13
N ILE A 131 2.64 13.16 -8.57
CA ILE A 131 2.27 11.74 -8.65
C ILE A 131 3.09 10.98 -7.62
N VAL A 132 2.43 10.19 -6.79
CA VAL A 132 3.07 9.28 -5.83
C VAL A 132 2.54 7.88 -6.06
N PHE A 133 3.44 6.92 -6.17
CA PHE A 133 3.13 5.50 -6.25
C PHE A 133 3.67 4.76 -5.03
N SER A 134 2.86 3.89 -4.46
CA SER A 134 3.25 2.99 -3.38
C SER A 134 2.36 1.74 -3.36
N SER A 135 2.68 0.80 -2.47
CA SER A 135 1.83 -0.33 -2.11
C SER A 135 1.32 -0.18 -0.69
N ASP A 136 0.23 -0.84 -0.35
CA ASP A 136 -0.37 -0.86 0.99
C ASP A 136 0.44 -1.72 1.97
N ASN A 137 1.03 -2.82 1.48
CA ASN A 137 1.86 -3.76 2.24
C ASN A 137 2.81 -4.54 1.33
N GLY A 138 3.71 -5.28 1.95
CA GLY A 138 4.57 -6.23 1.25
C GLY A 138 3.79 -7.35 0.58
N GLY A 139 4.41 -7.96 -0.39
CA GLY A 139 3.74 -8.94 -1.24
C GLY A 139 3.39 -10.25 -0.53
N GLU A 140 2.45 -10.98 -1.14
CA GLU A 140 1.95 -12.26 -0.70
C GLU A 140 2.50 -13.39 -1.60
N ARG A 141 1.74 -14.45 -1.78
CA ARG A 141 2.04 -15.79 -2.32
C ARG A 141 2.98 -15.84 -3.54
N TYR A 142 2.79 -15.02 -4.57
CA TYR A 142 3.61 -15.04 -5.78
C TYR A 142 4.62 -13.89 -5.86
N SER A 143 4.67 -13.06 -4.82
CA SER A 143 5.62 -11.96 -4.76
C SER A 143 7.02 -12.44 -4.34
N ASP A 144 8.02 -11.67 -4.71
CA ASP A 144 9.38 -11.81 -4.22
C ASP A 144 9.72 -10.59 -3.37
N ASN A 145 9.72 -10.76 -2.04
CA ASN A 145 10.09 -9.72 -1.10
C ASN A 145 11.61 -9.69 -0.81
N TRP A 146 12.39 -10.51 -1.50
CA TRP A 146 13.84 -10.55 -1.35
C TRP A 146 14.47 -9.17 -1.54
N PRO A 147 15.45 -8.76 -0.70
CA PRO A 147 16.15 -9.56 0.34
C PRO A 147 15.44 -9.56 1.72
N HIS A 148 14.28 -8.94 1.84
CA HIS A 148 13.58 -8.77 3.11
C HIS A 148 12.84 -10.02 3.57
N VAL A 149 12.79 -10.23 4.88
CA VAL A 149 12.06 -11.35 5.51
C VAL A 149 10.60 -11.00 5.69
N GLY A 150 9.72 -12.00 5.56
CA GLY A 150 8.28 -11.85 5.73
C GLY A 150 7.59 -11.31 4.49
N GLY A 151 6.33 -10.96 4.65
CA GLY A 151 5.45 -10.47 3.61
C GLY A 151 4.17 -9.90 4.19
N LYS A 152 3.09 -9.90 3.41
CA LYS A 152 1.77 -9.47 3.88
C LYS A 152 1.45 -10.11 5.25
N MET A 153 0.92 -9.32 6.18
CA MET A 153 0.60 -9.69 7.57
C MET A 153 1.81 -9.79 8.50
N ASP A 154 3.02 -9.43 8.08
CA ASP A 154 4.19 -9.34 8.96
C ASP A 154 4.60 -7.88 9.19
N LEU A 155 5.14 -7.59 10.38
CA LEU A 155 5.80 -6.31 10.68
C LEU A 155 7.33 -6.36 10.47
N SER A 156 7.86 -7.45 9.94
CA SER A 156 9.22 -7.51 9.39
C SER A 156 9.33 -6.68 8.10
N GLU A 157 10.55 -6.36 7.67
CA GLU A 157 10.77 -5.48 6.52
C GLU A 157 10.05 -5.96 5.24
N GLY A 158 9.96 -7.28 5.00
CA GLY A 158 9.24 -7.81 3.83
C GLY A 158 7.73 -7.53 3.84
N GLY A 159 7.15 -7.23 5.01
CA GLY A 159 5.73 -6.88 5.12
C GLY A 159 5.43 -5.40 5.10
N ILE A 160 6.38 -4.55 5.50
CA ILE A 160 6.15 -3.10 5.66
C ILE A 160 7.05 -2.21 4.80
N ARG A 161 8.11 -2.75 4.21
CA ARG A 161 8.98 -1.99 3.30
C ARG A 161 8.54 -2.17 1.86
N VAL A 162 7.81 -1.18 1.36
CA VAL A 162 7.19 -1.19 0.03
C VAL A 162 7.84 -0.16 -0.89
N PRO A 163 7.67 -0.29 -2.23
CA PRO A 163 8.09 0.75 -3.16
C PRO A 163 7.48 2.11 -2.83
N TRP A 164 8.26 3.17 -3.07
CA TRP A 164 7.80 4.55 -2.96
C TRP A 164 8.45 5.36 -4.09
N ILE A 165 7.64 5.79 -5.05
CA ILE A 165 8.10 6.52 -6.23
C ILE A 165 7.35 7.85 -6.30
N VAL A 166 8.10 8.92 -6.53
CA VAL A 166 7.53 10.27 -6.64
C VAL A 166 7.93 10.88 -7.98
N ARG A 167 6.95 11.47 -8.65
CA ARG A 167 7.14 12.27 -9.85
C ARG A 167 6.46 13.63 -9.71
N TRP A 168 7.23 14.70 -9.90
CA TRP A 168 6.71 16.05 -10.02
C TRP A 168 7.68 16.84 -10.91
N THR A 169 7.32 17.00 -12.17
CA THR A 169 8.18 17.58 -13.18
C THR A 169 8.59 19.01 -12.81
N GLY A 170 9.89 19.28 -12.80
CA GLY A 170 10.44 20.58 -12.43
C GLY A 170 10.56 20.85 -10.93
N GLN A 171 10.00 19.99 -10.06
CA GLN A 171 10.09 20.10 -8.60
C GLN A 171 10.95 18.99 -7.98
N VAL A 172 10.85 17.77 -8.51
CA VAL A 172 11.58 16.59 -8.04
C VAL A 172 12.68 16.26 -9.03
N PRO A 173 13.95 16.17 -8.60
CA PRO A 173 15.06 15.79 -9.48
C PRO A 173 14.85 14.40 -10.10
N ALA A 174 14.98 14.32 -11.43
CA ALA A 174 14.85 13.05 -12.14
C ALA A 174 15.95 12.05 -11.74
N ALA A 175 15.62 10.75 -11.74
CA ALA A 175 16.54 9.66 -11.44
C ALA A 175 17.27 9.80 -10.09
N SER A 176 16.69 10.50 -9.14
CA SER A 176 17.23 10.66 -7.79
C SER A 176 16.76 9.53 -6.85
N LEU A 177 17.54 9.30 -5.80
CA LEU A 177 17.22 8.35 -4.73
C LEU A 177 17.30 9.08 -3.38
N SER A 178 16.42 8.73 -2.47
CA SER A 178 16.46 9.18 -1.08
C SER A 178 16.48 7.99 -0.13
N ALA A 179 17.26 8.11 0.95
CA ALA A 179 17.30 7.15 2.04
C ALA A 179 16.31 7.51 3.17
N GLN A 180 15.50 8.56 3.00
CA GLN A 180 14.49 8.95 3.99
C GLN A 180 13.49 7.81 4.21
N THR A 181 13.32 7.42 5.47
CA THR A 181 12.27 6.49 5.86
C THR A 181 10.92 7.21 5.84
N CYS A 182 9.99 6.69 5.01
CA CYS A 182 8.65 7.22 4.80
C CYS A 182 7.61 6.23 5.33
N ILE A 183 6.41 6.70 5.60
CA ILE A 183 5.25 5.88 5.95
C ILE A 183 4.00 6.46 5.27
N THR A 184 2.99 5.64 4.99
CA THR A 184 1.80 6.08 4.22
C THR A 184 1.04 7.24 4.85
N MET A 185 1.12 7.44 6.17
CA MET A 185 0.57 8.62 6.85
C MET A 185 1.16 9.95 6.33
N ASP A 186 2.37 9.90 5.76
CA ASP A 186 3.04 11.08 5.18
C ASP A 186 2.37 11.58 3.91
N PHE A 187 1.57 10.75 3.25
CA PHE A 187 0.81 11.18 2.07
C PHE A 187 -0.10 12.36 2.40
N SER A 188 -0.91 12.24 3.45
CA SER A 188 -1.85 13.29 3.84
C SER A 188 -1.12 14.59 4.17
N ALA A 189 -0.03 14.52 4.93
CA ALA A 189 0.78 15.69 5.28
C ALA A 189 1.41 16.33 4.05
N SER A 190 1.99 15.52 3.16
CA SER A 190 2.66 16.00 1.94
C SER A 190 1.68 16.60 0.93
N PHE A 191 0.51 15.99 0.77
CA PHE A 191 -0.51 16.48 -0.18
C PHE A 191 -1.17 17.77 0.28
N LEU A 192 -1.46 17.91 1.57
CA LEU A 192 -1.96 19.18 2.12
C LEU A 192 -0.92 20.29 1.97
N ASP A 193 0.34 20.00 2.27
CA ASP A 193 1.44 20.95 2.13
C ASP A 193 1.65 21.35 0.65
N ALA A 194 1.63 20.39 -0.29
CA ALA A 194 1.70 20.65 -1.72
C ALA A 194 0.55 21.52 -2.23
N ALA A 195 -0.64 21.36 -1.65
CA ALA A 195 -1.82 22.16 -1.96
C ALA A 195 -1.86 23.52 -1.22
N GLY A 196 -0.89 23.81 -0.36
CA GLY A 196 -0.88 25.02 0.47
C GLY A 196 -1.98 25.04 1.54
N VAL A 197 -2.52 23.88 1.91
CA VAL A 197 -3.61 23.73 2.87
C VAL A 197 -3.07 23.31 4.23
N LYS A 198 -3.45 24.02 5.29
CA LYS A 198 -3.08 23.64 6.66
C LYS A 198 -3.95 22.48 7.16
N ALA A 199 -3.35 21.59 7.93
CA ALA A 199 -4.09 20.57 8.66
C ALA A 199 -5.10 21.22 9.63
N HIS A 200 -6.19 20.52 9.89
CA HIS A 200 -7.20 20.99 10.86
C HIS A 200 -6.58 21.03 12.28
N PRO A 201 -6.73 22.13 13.03
CA PRO A 201 -6.04 22.28 14.32
C PRO A 201 -6.46 21.24 15.36
N ASP A 202 -7.72 20.79 15.33
CA ASP A 202 -8.23 19.79 16.28
C ASP A 202 -7.94 18.35 15.85
N PHE A 203 -7.40 18.13 14.64
CA PHE A 203 -7.08 16.83 14.08
C PHE A 203 -5.65 16.85 13.54
N PRO A 204 -4.65 16.84 14.42
CA PRO A 204 -3.24 16.84 14.00
C PRO A 204 -2.93 15.59 13.17
N LEU A 205 -2.06 15.73 12.20
CA LEU A 205 -1.62 14.62 11.35
C LEU A 205 -0.54 13.80 12.08
N ASP A 206 -0.62 12.48 11.97
CA ASP A 206 0.44 11.58 12.46
C ASP A 206 1.66 11.56 11.50
N GLY A 207 1.42 11.82 10.21
CA GLY A 207 2.47 11.92 9.20
C GLY A 207 3.15 13.28 9.15
N GLN A 208 4.28 13.35 8.47
CA GLN A 208 5.05 14.56 8.22
C GLN A 208 5.17 14.83 6.72
N SER A 209 5.19 16.12 6.33
CA SER A 209 5.41 16.49 4.93
C SER A 209 6.79 16.05 4.46
N LEU A 210 6.82 15.44 3.29
CA LEU A 210 8.04 14.99 2.61
C LEU A 210 8.45 15.93 1.46
N LEU A 211 7.82 17.10 1.29
CA LEU A 211 8.10 17.98 0.14
C LEU A 211 9.56 18.40 0.07
N GLU A 212 10.20 18.67 1.22
CA GLU A 212 11.65 19.00 1.24
C GLU A 212 12.50 17.79 0.83
N VAL A 213 12.11 16.58 1.23
CA VAL A 213 12.78 15.35 0.79
C VAL A 213 12.58 15.13 -0.71
N PHE A 214 11.41 15.42 -1.25
CA PHE A 214 11.12 15.29 -2.68
C PHE A 214 11.98 16.23 -3.51
N ARG A 215 12.10 17.50 -3.09
CA ARG A 215 12.92 18.51 -3.77
C ARG A 215 14.41 18.31 -3.58
N HIS A 216 14.80 17.82 -2.41
CA HIS A 216 16.18 17.65 -1.97
C HIS A 216 16.39 16.23 -1.45
N PRO A 217 16.60 15.22 -2.32
CA PRO A 217 16.66 13.79 -1.92
C PRO A 217 17.73 13.44 -0.89
N ALA A 218 18.75 14.27 -0.74
CA ALA A 218 19.77 14.14 0.31
C ALA A 218 19.29 14.61 1.69
N HIS A 219 18.20 15.39 1.74
CA HIS A 219 17.61 15.83 3.01
C HIS A 219 17.01 14.64 3.74
N GLN A 220 17.37 14.48 5.01
CA GLN A 220 16.86 13.43 5.86
C GLN A 220 16.55 14.00 7.24
N PHE A 221 15.53 13.43 7.87
CA PHE A 221 15.21 13.67 9.27
C PHE A 221 14.89 12.36 9.97
N GLU A 222 15.23 12.27 11.24
CA GLU A 222 14.96 11.10 12.07
C GLU A 222 13.69 11.31 12.87
N ARG A 223 12.86 10.27 12.91
CA ARG A 223 11.66 10.19 13.75
C ARG A 223 11.37 8.76 14.14
N PRO A 224 10.66 8.55 15.25
CA PRO A 224 10.16 7.22 15.57
C PRO A 224 8.96 6.86 14.70
N LEU A 225 8.91 5.63 14.23
CA LEU A 225 7.76 5.04 13.55
C LEU A 225 7.30 3.80 14.31
N PHE A 226 5.98 3.64 14.46
CA PHE A 226 5.40 2.59 15.28
C PHE A 226 4.35 1.82 14.52
N TRP A 227 4.26 0.52 14.77
CA TRP A 227 3.24 -0.37 14.24
C TRP A 227 2.78 -1.33 15.33
N ARG A 228 1.52 -1.73 15.26
CA ARG A 228 0.96 -2.84 16.02
C ARG A 228 -0.01 -3.63 15.16
N MET A 229 -0.09 -4.93 15.38
CA MET A 229 -0.99 -5.81 14.66
C MET A 229 -1.50 -6.90 15.59
N LYS A 230 -2.83 -7.16 15.61
CA LYS A 230 -3.41 -8.21 16.43
C LYS A 230 -2.96 -9.61 15.99
N HIS A 231 -2.82 -9.82 14.67
CA HIS A 231 -2.31 -11.07 14.13
C HIS A 231 -0.92 -11.35 14.68
N ARG A 232 -0.75 -12.51 15.33
CA ARG A 232 0.48 -12.92 15.99
C ARG A 232 1.02 -11.92 17.03
N ASN A 233 0.14 -11.10 17.59
CA ASN A 233 0.50 -10.11 18.61
C ASN A 233 1.78 -9.34 18.27
N GLN A 234 1.81 -8.76 17.07
CA GLN A 234 2.99 -8.10 16.54
C GLN A 234 3.08 -6.64 16.97
N ALA A 235 4.30 -6.21 17.23
CA ALA A 235 4.69 -4.83 17.53
C ALA A 235 5.99 -4.49 16.80
N ALA A 236 6.10 -3.28 16.27
CA ALA A 236 7.36 -2.80 15.71
C ALA A 236 7.56 -1.32 16.03
N HIS A 237 8.80 -0.95 16.25
CA HIS A 237 9.26 0.42 16.39
C HIS A 237 10.55 0.60 15.62
N ARG A 238 10.59 1.58 14.71
CA ARG A 238 11.79 1.96 13.97
C ARG A 238 12.20 3.39 14.31
N LYS A 239 13.48 3.58 14.59
CA LYS A 239 14.11 4.90 14.75
C LYS A 239 15.52 4.87 14.17
N GLY A 240 15.79 5.68 13.17
CA GLY A 240 17.03 5.62 12.41
C GLY A 240 17.22 4.24 11.77
N THR A 241 18.36 3.61 12.06
CA THR A 241 18.69 2.24 11.59
C THR A 241 18.15 1.15 12.50
N TRP A 242 17.80 1.48 13.74
CA TRP A 242 17.33 0.50 14.73
C TRP A 242 15.88 0.15 14.56
N LYS A 243 15.56 -1.15 14.72
CA LYS A 243 14.20 -1.67 14.74
C LYS A 243 14.01 -2.65 15.90
N TYR A 244 13.07 -2.33 16.77
CA TYR A 244 12.46 -3.29 17.69
C TYR A 244 11.35 -4.02 16.97
N LEU A 245 11.28 -5.33 17.10
CA LEU A 245 10.23 -6.18 16.55
C LEU A 245 9.79 -7.20 17.60
N LYS A 246 8.48 -7.36 17.76
CA LYS A 246 7.87 -8.43 18.55
C LYS A 246 6.94 -9.24 17.66
N ILE A 247 7.03 -10.56 17.75
CA ILE A 247 6.11 -11.50 17.10
C ILE A 247 5.76 -12.57 18.15
N ASP A 248 4.48 -12.68 18.51
CA ASP A 248 3.98 -13.52 19.58
C ASP A 248 4.67 -13.19 20.93
N HIS A 249 5.51 -14.09 21.44
CA HIS A 249 6.29 -13.92 22.66
C HIS A 249 7.79 -13.66 22.40
N HIS A 250 8.20 -13.64 21.13
CA HIS A 250 9.59 -13.40 20.74
C HIS A 250 9.84 -11.91 20.48
N GLU A 251 10.96 -11.43 21.00
CA GLU A 251 11.36 -10.02 20.87
C GLU A 251 12.76 -9.93 20.25
N TYR A 252 12.94 -8.93 19.39
CA TYR A 252 14.14 -8.75 18.58
C TYR A 252 14.56 -7.29 18.55
N LEU A 253 15.86 -7.07 18.36
CA LEU A 253 16.44 -5.79 17.99
C LEU A 253 17.31 -6.00 16.76
N PHE A 254 17.10 -5.17 15.73
CA PHE A 254 17.87 -5.21 14.48
C PHE A 254 18.51 -3.85 14.20
N ASP A 255 19.67 -3.88 13.54
CA ASP A 255 20.27 -2.73 12.86
C ASP A 255 20.09 -2.90 11.35
N LEU A 256 19.12 -2.21 10.80
CA LEU A 256 18.71 -2.36 9.39
C LEU A 256 19.72 -1.81 8.38
N GLU A 257 20.71 -1.02 8.83
CA GLU A 257 21.80 -0.58 7.95
C GLU A 257 22.76 -1.74 7.65
N HIS A 258 23.09 -2.53 8.66
CA HIS A 258 24.03 -3.65 8.54
C HIS A 258 23.33 -4.99 8.31
N ASP A 259 22.09 -5.10 8.72
CA ASP A 259 21.26 -6.31 8.58
C ASP A 259 19.85 -5.98 8.06
N PRO A 260 19.71 -5.56 6.79
CA PRO A 260 18.39 -5.28 6.19
C PRO A 260 17.49 -6.52 6.07
N ARG A 261 18.03 -7.68 6.39
CA ARG A 261 17.35 -8.99 6.34
C ARG A 261 16.85 -9.47 7.70
N GLU A 262 17.03 -8.70 8.76
CA GLU A 262 16.54 -9.00 10.11
C GLU A 262 16.95 -10.39 10.62
N ARG A 263 18.22 -10.78 10.42
CA ARG A 263 18.74 -12.10 10.75
C ARG A 263 19.48 -12.18 12.09
N ALA A 264 20.07 -11.08 12.52
CA ALA A 264 20.90 -10.99 13.71
C ALA A 264 20.14 -10.28 14.84
N ASN A 265 19.57 -11.04 15.78
CA ASN A 265 18.96 -10.44 16.97
C ASN A 265 20.04 -9.85 17.89
N LEU A 266 20.08 -8.53 17.99
CA LEU A 266 21.08 -7.77 18.73
C LEU A 266 20.64 -7.40 20.15
N ARG A 267 19.47 -7.84 20.64
CA ARG A 267 18.90 -7.43 21.93
C ARG A 267 19.85 -7.68 23.10
N ASP A 268 20.57 -8.82 23.08
CA ASP A 268 21.47 -9.21 24.19
C ASP A 268 22.84 -8.52 24.08
N ARG A 269 23.20 -8.02 22.88
CA ARG A 269 24.42 -7.22 22.63
C ARG A 269 24.21 -5.73 22.92
N HIS A 270 22.98 -5.25 22.74
CA HIS A 270 22.59 -3.85 22.93
C HIS A 270 21.35 -3.75 23.85
N PRO A 271 21.44 -4.21 25.12
CA PRO A 271 20.29 -4.29 26.02
C PRO A 271 19.64 -2.93 26.29
N ASP A 272 20.45 -1.88 26.47
CA ASP A 272 19.92 -0.52 26.73
C ASP A 272 19.14 0.02 25.55
N GLN A 273 19.66 -0.17 24.33
CA GLN A 273 18.95 0.23 23.09
C GLN A 273 17.65 -0.56 22.93
N PHE A 274 17.68 -1.87 23.20
CA PHE A 274 16.49 -2.71 23.16
C PHE A 274 15.43 -2.22 24.15
N GLN A 275 15.80 -1.99 25.41
CA GLN A 275 14.87 -1.53 26.44
C GLN A 275 14.31 -0.14 26.11
N SER A 276 15.14 0.78 25.61
CA SER A 276 14.72 2.11 25.20
C SER A 276 13.67 2.04 24.08
N MET A 277 13.91 1.24 23.05
CA MET A 277 12.97 1.10 21.92
C MET A 277 11.68 0.41 22.32
N LYS A 278 11.76 -0.63 23.16
CA LYS A 278 10.59 -1.30 23.71
C LYS A 278 9.73 -0.36 24.56
N ALA A 279 10.36 0.39 25.47
CA ALA A 279 9.66 1.37 26.30
C ALA A 279 9.00 2.48 25.47
N ALA A 280 9.65 2.96 24.42
CA ALA A 280 9.07 3.94 23.51
C ALA A 280 7.85 3.38 22.76
N TRP A 281 7.91 2.13 22.31
CA TRP A 281 6.75 1.47 21.70
C TRP A 281 5.60 1.32 22.70
N GLN A 282 5.88 0.90 23.93
CA GLN A 282 4.86 0.75 24.98
C GLN A 282 4.19 2.08 25.33
N ALA A 283 4.98 3.16 25.40
CA ALA A 283 4.46 4.51 25.65
C ALA A 283 3.54 4.98 24.52
N TRP A 284 3.90 4.71 23.28
CA TRP A 284 3.05 5.01 22.11
C TRP A 284 1.78 4.14 22.11
N ASP A 285 1.90 2.84 22.34
CA ASP A 285 0.76 1.90 22.33
C ASP A 285 -0.28 2.26 23.41
N ALA A 286 0.17 2.76 24.56
CA ALA A 286 -0.71 3.23 25.63
C ALA A 286 -1.58 4.46 25.22
N THR A 287 -1.20 5.17 24.16
CA THR A 287 -2.01 6.28 23.60
C THR A 287 -3.03 5.81 22.56
N MET A 288 -2.95 4.55 22.14
CA MET A 288 -3.82 4.00 21.11
C MET A 288 -5.11 3.43 21.72
N PRO A 289 -6.23 3.43 20.99
CA PRO A 289 -7.45 2.74 21.43
C PRO A 289 -7.19 1.25 21.68
N GLU A 290 -7.88 0.66 22.61
CA GLU A 290 -7.82 -0.79 22.83
C GLU A 290 -8.25 -1.55 21.57
N ILE A 291 -7.57 -2.64 21.26
CA ILE A 291 -7.98 -3.52 20.17
C ILE A 291 -9.20 -4.32 20.65
N PRO A 292 -10.38 -4.21 20.02
CA PRO A 292 -11.56 -4.93 20.47
C PRO A 292 -11.34 -6.45 20.48
N ASP A 293 -11.87 -7.16 21.48
CA ASP A 293 -11.74 -8.61 21.59
C ASP A 293 -12.28 -9.33 20.34
N GLY A 294 -13.39 -8.84 19.80
CA GLY A 294 -14.01 -9.38 18.58
C GLY A 294 -13.30 -9.00 17.28
N ALA A 295 -12.26 -8.13 17.32
CA ALA A 295 -11.49 -7.82 16.12
C ALA A 295 -10.77 -9.10 15.67
N SER A 296 -11.16 -9.65 14.54
CA SER A 296 -10.48 -10.78 13.91
C SER A 296 -9.68 -10.30 12.71
N VAL A 297 -8.49 -10.85 12.57
CA VAL A 297 -7.76 -10.83 11.31
C VAL A 297 -7.81 -12.27 10.80
N SER A 298 -8.72 -12.57 9.88
CA SER A 298 -8.69 -13.83 9.19
C SER A 298 -8.11 -13.58 7.79
N LEU A 299 -7.01 -14.21 7.50
CA LEU A 299 -6.73 -14.59 6.12
C LEU A 299 -7.88 -15.51 5.74
N GLY A 300 -8.58 -15.25 4.66
CA GLY A 300 -9.72 -16.06 4.24
C GLY A 300 -9.37 -17.52 3.92
N TYR A 301 -8.13 -17.97 4.21
CA TYR A 301 -7.62 -19.33 4.02
C TYR A 301 -6.68 -19.73 5.18
N GLY A 302 -6.76 -20.97 5.61
CA GLY A 302 -5.82 -21.58 6.56
C GLY A 302 -4.69 -22.33 5.85
N LEU A 303 -3.78 -22.92 6.63
CA LEU A 303 -2.71 -23.78 6.09
C LEU A 303 -3.25 -24.98 5.30
N GLU A 304 -4.41 -25.50 5.71
CA GLU A 304 -5.13 -26.58 5.02
C GLU A 304 -5.62 -26.18 3.63
N SER A 305 -5.78 -24.91 3.37
CA SER A 305 -6.20 -24.37 2.07
C SER A 305 -5.01 -24.06 1.15
N MET A 306 -3.79 -24.21 1.63
CA MET A 306 -2.60 -23.99 0.80
C MET A 306 -2.29 -25.23 -0.04
N PRO A 307 -1.92 -25.09 -1.32
CA PRO A 307 -1.49 -26.21 -2.13
C PRO A 307 -0.33 -26.95 -1.46
N ALA A 308 -0.35 -28.27 -1.53
CA ALA A 308 0.81 -29.07 -1.10
C ALA A 308 2.04 -28.63 -1.90
N ARG A 309 3.11 -28.29 -1.22
CA ARG A 309 4.40 -27.95 -1.85
C ARG A 309 5.15 -29.20 -2.25
#